data_767af8667cc633b3afc4150c5853397c
#
_entry.id   767af8667cc633b3afc4150c5853397c
#
_cell.length_a   1.000
_cell.length_b   1.000
_cell.length_c   1.000
_cell.angle_alpha   90.00
_cell.angle_beta   90.00
_cell.angle_gamma   90.00
#
_symmetry.space_group_name_H-M   'P 1'
#
loop_
_entity.id
_entity.type
_entity.pdbx_description
1 polymer ?
#
loop_
_entity_poly.entity_id
_entity_poly.type
_entity_poly.pdbx_seq_one_letter_code
_entity_poly.pdbx_strand_id
1 'polypeptide(L)'
;MSAACFAKRGHEVVGVDPDERKLELMRAGKAPVVEEGVDELIGEVIADGSLRVTSDAAEAVAATDVSLVCVGTPSAPDGSLGVQYVERVTEEIGAAIAAKDGRHTFVLRSTVVPGTTLGVVKPILERIVGPVGEKYGLAYNPEFLREGTSIKDFDAPPFTIVGASDERDAQAVEGIYAGVEAPVHRCDISTAEAIKYACNLFHATKITFANEIGMACQTVGVDSRKVMEIVCADTKLNVSAKYMRPGFAFGGSCLPKDLRAFTHMSRVRNAPLSMFEA
;
A
#
# COMPACT_ATOMS: atom_id res chain seq x y z
N MET A 1 2.15 -8.78 9.80
CA MET A 1 0.76 -8.92 9.32
C MET A 1 0.67 -9.74 8.03
N SER A 2 0.99 -9.22 6.84
CA SER A 2 0.83 -9.96 5.56
C SER A 2 1.49 -11.35 5.57
N ALA A 3 2.68 -11.50 6.16
CA ALA A 3 3.36 -12.79 6.28
C ALA A 3 2.51 -13.84 7.00
N ALA A 4 1.90 -13.47 8.12
CA ALA A 4 1.03 -14.37 8.88
C ALA A 4 -0.26 -14.71 8.12
N CYS A 5 -0.84 -13.74 7.40
CA CYS A 5 -2.02 -14.00 6.57
C CYS A 5 -1.71 -14.95 5.40
N PHE A 6 -0.55 -14.81 4.74
CA PHE A 6 -0.11 -15.75 3.70
C PHE A 6 0.16 -17.14 4.28
N ALA A 7 0.82 -17.24 5.43
CA ALA A 7 1.08 -18.51 6.11
C ALA A 7 -0.24 -19.24 6.45
N LYS A 8 -1.21 -18.54 7.01
CA LYS A 8 -2.56 -19.09 7.29
C LYS A 8 -3.27 -19.63 6.04
N ARG A 9 -2.92 -19.12 4.86
CA ARG A 9 -3.48 -19.58 3.57
C ARG A 9 -2.71 -20.73 2.94
N GLY A 10 -1.75 -21.33 3.68
CA GLY A 10 -1.03 -22.52 3.26
C GLY A 10 0.27 -22.26 2.52
N HIS A 11 0.80 -21.03 2.54
CA HIS A 11 2.13 -20.74 2.05
C HIS A 11 3.20 -21.01 3.13
N GLU A 12 4.35 -21.53 2.71
CA GLU A 12 5.54 -21.55 3.56
C GLU A 12 6.20 -20.16 3.53
N VAL A 13 6.16 -19.46 4.67
CA VAL A 13 6.60 -18.08 4.75
C VAL A 13 7.83 -17.94 5.62
N VAL A 14 8.82 -17.17 5.14
CA VAL A 14 10.00 -16.79 5.92
C VAL A 14 9.98 -15.27 6.12
N GLY A 15 9.69 -14.82 7.33
CA GLY A 15 9.75 -13.42 7.72
C GLY A 15 11.19 -13.00 8.01
N VAL A 16 11.63 -11.90 7.41
CA VAL A 16 12.99 -11.35 7.63
C VAL A 16 12.90 -9.96 8.26
N ASP A 17 13.55 -9.76 9.37
CA ASP A 17 13.72 -8.42 10.01
C ASP A 17 15.10 -8.33 10.67
N PRO A 18 15.85 -7.23 10.53
CA PRO A 18 17.15 -7.08 11.19
C PRO A 18 17.04 -6.84 12.71
N ASP A 19 15.86 -6.53 13.24
CA ASP A 19 15.66 -6.32 14.69
C ASP A 19 15.38 -7.66 15.40
N GLU A 20 16.40 -8.20 16.06
CA GLU A 20 16.30 -9.48 16.77
C GLU A 20 15.20 -9.47 17.85
N ARG A 21 14.91 -8.33 18.47
CA ARG A 21 13.82 -8.23 19.46
C ARG A 21 12.46 -8.50 18.86
N LYS A 22 12.22 -8.06 17.60
CA LYS A 22 10.98 -8.40 16.88
C LYS A 22 10.94 -9.88 16.52
N LEU A 23 12.07 -10.45 16.10
CA LEU A 23 12.15 -11.87 15.79
C LEU A 23 11.90 -12.73 17.02
N GLU A 24 12.45 -12.37 18.19
CA GLU A 24 12.19 -13.06 19.45
C GLU A 24 10.69 -13.01 19.83
N LEU A 25 10.03 -11.85 19.69
CA LEU A 25 8.59 -11.75 19.91
C LEU A 25 7.81 -12.69 18.98
N MET A 26 8.13 -12.68 17.69
CA MET A 26 7.45 -13.53 16.72
C MET A 26 7.70 -15.02 16.97
N ARG A 27 8.93 -15.42 17.32
CA ARG A 27 9.23 -16.81 17.72
C ARG A 27 8.46 -17.23 18.98
N ALA A 28 8.14 -16.28 19.85
CA ALA A 28 7.29 -16.49 21.02
C ALA A 28 5.77 -16.46 20.70
N GLY A 29 5.39 -16.38 19.42
CA GLY A 29 4.00 -16.32 18.98
C GLY A 29 3.32 -14.98 19.24
N LYS A 30 4.09 -13.88 19.32
CA LYS A 30 3.57 -12.54 19.60
C LYS A 30 3.86 -11.58 18.46
N ALA A 31 2.93 -10.66 18.21
CA ALA A 31 3.10 -9.62 17.21
C ALA A 31 4.07 -8.52 17.68
N PRO A 32 4.94 -8.01 16.81
CA PRO A 32 5.73 -6.81 17.10
C PRO A 32 4.90 -5.51 16.94
N VAL A 33 3.60 -5.60 16.69
CA VAL A 33 2.65 -4.50 16.52
C VAL A 33 1.38 -4.80 17.31
N VAL A 34 0.73 -3.76 17.83
CA VAL A 34 -0.54 -3.91 18.55
C VAL A 34 -1.69 -3.79 17.57
N GLU A 35 -2.33 -4.92 17.28
CA GLU A 35 -3.49 -4.98 16.39
C GLU A 35 -4.37 -6.19 16.73
N GLU A 36 -5.69 -6.02 16.64
CA GLU A 36 -6.67 -7.05 17.03
C GLU A 36 -6.49 -8.34 16.22
N GLY A 37 -6.38 -9.47 16.91
CA GLY A 37 -6.29 -10.81 16.31
C GLY A 37 -4.92 -11.18 15.72
N VAL A 38 -3.93 -10.28 15.75
CA VAL A 38 -2.61 -10.55 15.14
C VAL A 38 -1.75 -11.44 16.03
N ASP A 39 -1.85 -11.30 17.35
CA ASP A 39 -1.13 -12.18 18.29
C ASP A 39 -1.58 -13.63 18.11
N GLU A 40 -2.88 -13.87 18.07
CA GLU A 40 -3.46 -15.20 17.88
C GLU A 40 -3.03 -15.79 16.53
N LEU A 41 -3.11 -14.97 15.47
CA LEU A 41 -2.72 -15.40 14.12
C LEU A 41 -1.22 -15.77 14.06
N ILE A 42 -0.33 -14.94 14.60
CA ILE A 42 1.11 -15.24 14.63
C ILE A 42 1.39 -16.47 15.47
N GLY A 43 0.73 -16.60 16.64
CA GLY A 43 0.85 -17.79 17.48
C GLY A 43 0.48 -19.09 16.76
N GLU A 44 -0.61 -19.09 16.00
CA GLU A 44 -1.06 -20.20 15.19
C GLU A 44 -0.03 -20.62 14.14
N VAL A 45 0.39 -19.68 13.27
CA VAL A 45 1.27 -19.96 12.12
C VAL A 45 2.74 -20.20 12.49
N ILE A 46 3.19 -19.73 13.65
CA ILE A 46 4.52 -20.08 14.20
C ILE A 46 4.48 -21.49 14.79
N ALA A 47 3.40 -21.84 15.53
CA ALA A 47 3.26 -23.13 16.16
C ALA A 47 3.15 -24.29 15.15
N ASP A 48 2.45 -24.09 14.02
CA ASP A 48 2.33 -25.08 12.94
C ASP A 48 3.52 -25.09 11.98
N GLY A 49 4.43 -24.09 12.08
CA GLY A 49 5.65 -23.98 11.28
C GLY A 49 5.46 -23.39 9.90
N SER A 50 4.26 -22.94 9.52
CA SER A 50 4.00 -22.28 8.23
C SER A 50 4.61 -20.89 8.14
N LEU A 51 4.88 -20.22 9.27
CA LEU A 51 5.69 -19.01 9.37
C LEU A 51 6.93 -19.28 10.22
N ARG A 52 8.11 -19.06 9.68
CA ARG A 52 9.36 -18.98 10.41
C ARG A 52 9.99 -17.61 10.22
N VAL A 53 10.92 -17.23 11.12
CA VAL A 53 11.54 -15.90 11.08
C VAL A 53 13.06 -16.00 11.25
N THR A 54 13.76 -15.16 10.50
CA THR A 54 15.24 -15.09 10.49
C THR A 54 15.71 -13.65 10.30
N SER A 55 16.94 -13.36 10.67
CA SER A 55 17.63 -12.11 10.30
C SER A 55 18.44 -12.25 9.00
N ASP A 56 18.53 -13.46 8.44
CA ASP A 56 19.33 -13.77 7.25
C ASP A 56 18.46 -13.77 5.97
N ALA A 57 18.61 -12.72 5.16
CA ALA A 57 17.93 -12.60 3.90
C ALA A 57 18.36 -13.67 2.87
N ALA A 58 19.63 -14.13 2.93
CA ALA A 58 20.12 -15.15 2.01
C ALA A 58 19.48 -16.52 2.30
N GLU A 59 19.33 -16.88 3.58
CA GLU A 59 18.60 -18.08 3.99
C GLU A 59 17.14 -18.03 3.48
N ALA A 60 16.47 -16.90 3.67
CA ALA A 60 15.08 -16.73 3.25
C ALA A 60 14.91 -16.85 1.73
N VAL A 61 15.75 -16.16 0.94
CA VAL A 61 15.71 -16.19 -0.52
C VAL A 61 16.02 -17.60 -1.05
N ALA A 62 16.98 -18.30 -0.45
CA ALA A 62 17.33 -19.67 -0.86
C ALA A 62 16.14 -20.64 -0.71
N ALA A 63 15.30 -20.42 0.30
CA ALA A 63 14.19 -21.30 0.68
C ALA A 63 12.84 -20.94 0.04
N THR A 64 12.73 -19.79 -0.67
CA THR A 64 11.45 -19.28 -1.19
C THR A 64 11.53 -18.89 -2.66
N ASP A 65 10.40 -18.78 -3.33
CA ASP A 65 10.34 -18.43 -4.77
C ASP A 65 10.04 -16.95 -5.01
N VAL A 66 9.49 -16.27 -3.98
CA VAL A 66 9.03 -14.87 -4.07
C VAL A 66 9.50 -14.11 -2.84
N SER A 67 10.09 -12.93 -3.03
CA SER A 67 10.37 -11.97 -1.96
C SER A 67 9.42 -10.79 -2.02
N LEU A 68 8.70 -10.53 -0.91
CA LEU A 68 7.84 -9.35 -0.73
C LEU A 68 8.58 -8.31 0.13
N VAL A 69 9.04 -7.23 -0.48
CA VAL A 69 9.79 -6.16 0.19
C VAL A 69 8.83 -5.14 0.78
N CYS A 70 8.76 -5.10 2.12
CA CYS A 70 7.82 -4.30 2.91
C CYS A 70 8.55 -3.32 3.86
N VAL A 71 9.70 -2.78 3.47
CA VAL A 71 10.47 -1.87 4.32
C VAL A 71 9.88 -0.46 4.34
N GLY A 72 10.18 0.28 5.42
CA GLY A 72 9.72 1.66 5.56
C GLY A 72 10.35 2.60 4.52
N THR A 73 9.59 3.61 4.11
CA THR A 73 10.03 4.67 3.20
C THR A 73 9.77 6.04 3.87
N PRO A 74 10.63 6.45 4.83
CA PRO A 74 10.42 7.68 5.60
C PRO A 74 10.55 8.91 4.70
N SER A 75 9.86 10.00 5.07
CA SER A 75 10.05 11.29 4.42
C SER A 75 11.42 11.87 4.74
N ALA A 76 12.12 12.36 3.73
CA ALA A 76 13.34 13.15 3.90
C ALA A 76 13.00 14.60 4.34
N PRO A 77 13.98 15.36 4.88
CA PRO A 77 13.75 16.75 5.33
C PRO A 77 13.22 17.71 4.25
N ASP A 78 13.50 17.45 2.99
CA ASP A 78 13.02 18.20 1.83
C ASP A 78 11.63 17.77 1.34
N GLY A 79 11.00 16.80 2.03
CA GLY A 79 9.70 16.23 1.67
C GLY A 79 9.77 15.10 0.64
N SER A 80 10.95 14.77 0.11
CA SER A 80 11.11 13.63 -0.79
C SER A 80 10.96 12.30 -0.05
N LEU A 81 10.74 11.22 -0.81
CA LEU A 81 10.67 9.88 -0.25
C LEU A 81 12.07 9.30 -0.06
N GLY A 82 12.39 8.91 1.16
CA GLY A 82 13.64 8.19 1.46
C GLY A 82 13.56 6.73 1.04
N VAL A 83 14.38 6.35 0.06
CA VAL A 83 14.41 4.98 -0.51
C VAL A 83 15.60 4.15 -0.04
N GLN A 84 16.43 4.67 0.87
CA GLN A 84 17.67 4.03 1.33
C GLN A 84 17.46 2.61 1.91
N TYR A 85 16.33 2.36 2.55
CA TYR A 85 16.02 1.00 3.05
C TYR A 85 15.61 0.06 1.90
N VAL A 86 14.93 0.59 0.88
CA VAL A 86 14.58 -0.17 -0.33
C VAL A 86 15.87 -0.54 -1.08
N GLU A 87 16.78 0.41 -1.27
CA GLU A 87 18.09 0.19 -1.92
C GLU A 87 18.88 -0.91 -1.22
N ARG A 88 19.06 -0.77 0.10
CA ARG A 88 19.81 -1.74 0.92
C ARG A 88 19.23 -3.15 0.84
N VAL A 89 17.91 -3.30 1.06
CA VAL A 89 17.26 -4.62 1.01
C VAL A 89 17.30 -5.19 -0.41
N THR A 90 17.23 -4.33 -1.43
CA THR A 90 17.38 -4.75 -2.82
C THR A 90 18.78 -5.31 -3.10
N GLU A 91 19.84 -4.70 -2.55
CA GLU A 91 21.20 -5.21 -2.65
C GLU A 91 21.37 -6.56 -1.93
N GLU A 92 20.85 -6.70 -0.73
CA GLU A 92 20.88 -7.94 0.07
C GLU A 92 20.16 -9.09 -0.65
N ILE A 93 18.94 -8.87 -1.11
CA ILE A 93 18.14 -9.85 -1.84
C ILE A 93 18.77 -10.14 -3.21
N GLY A 94 19.27 -9.13 -3.92
CA GLY A 94 19.96 -9.29 -5.19
C GLY A 94 21.17 -10.21 -5.09
N ALA A 95 22.02 -10.03 -4.07
CA ALA A 95 23.17 -10.91 -3.80
C ALA A 95 22.71 -12.35 -3.53
N ALA A 96 21.64 -12.54 -2.77
CA ALA A 96 21.08 -13.86 -2.48
C ALA A 96 20.50 -14.53 -3.75
N ILE A 97 19.79 -13.79 -4.60
CA ILE A 97 19.27 -14.27 -5.88
C ILE A 97 20.42 -14.69 -6.82
N ALA A 98 21.50 -13.90 -6.87
CA ALA A 98 22.66 -14.24 -7.70
C ALA A 98 23.28 -15.59 -7.30
N ALA A 99 23.31 -15.91 -6.01
CA ALA A 99 23.84 -17.15 -5.44
C ALA A 99 22.87 -18.34 -5.50
N LYS A 100 21.56 -18.08 -5.64
CA LYS A 100 20.52 -19.12 -5.63
C LYS A 100 20.49 -19.91 -6.94
N ASP A 101 20.23 -21.21 -6.87
CA ASP A 101 19.85 -21.99 -8.03
C ASP A 101 18.36 -21.78 -8.37
N GLY A 102 18.08 -21.57 -9.66
CA GLY A 102 16.70 -21.32 -10.14
C GLY A 102 16.31 -19.85 -10.18
N ARG A 103 15.05 -19.62 -10.51
CA ARG A 103 14.47 -18.27 -10.66
C ARG A 103 13.83 -17.80 -9.35
N HIS A 104 13.86 -16.50 -9.12
CA HIS A 104 13.21 -15.86 -7.97
C HIS A 104 12.44 -14.61 -8.39
N THR A 105 11.26 -14.35 -7.85
CA THR A 105 10.51 -13.13 -8.16
C THR A 105 10.69 -12.11 -7.04
N PHE A 106 11.29 -10.97 -7.38
CA PHE A 106 11.39 -9.81 -6.48
C PHE A 106 10.15 -8.95 -6.60
N VAL A 107 9.44 -8.74 -5.52
CA VAL A 107 8.21 -7.93 -5.47
C VAL A 107 8.39 -6.78 -4.50
N LEU A 108 8.41 -5.55 -4.98
CA LEU A 108 8.34 -4.38 -4.11
C LEU A 108 6.89 -4.17 -3.65
N ARG A 109 6.69 -4.04 -2.34
CA ARG A 109 5.38 -3.79 -1.72
C ARG A 109 5.34 -2.49 -0.92
N SER A 110 6.49 -1.94 -0.56
CA SER A 110 6.60 -0.63 0.10
C SER A 110 5.93 0.45 -0.74
N THR A 111 5.28 1.41 -0.09
CA THR A 111 4.70 2.57 -0.77
C THR A 111 5.81 3.46 -1.29
N VAL A 112 5.93 3.58 -2.60
CA VAL A 112 6.96 4.36 -3.29
C VAL A 112 6.35 5.22 -4.40
N VAL A 113 7.01 6.33 -4.73
CA VAL A 113 6.56 7.19 -5.84
C VAL A 113 6.67 6.45 -7.18
N PRO A 114 5.77 6.72 -8.14
CA PRO A 114 5.80 6.08 -9.46
C PRO A 114 7.17 6.21 -10.13
N GLY A 115 7.65 5.07 -10.66
CA GLY A 115 8.97 4.96 -11.30
C GLY A 115 10.08 4.48 -10.37
N THR A 116 9.87 4.34 -9.06
CA THR A 116 10.91 3.88 -8.12
C THR A 116 11.37 2.46 -8.41
N THR A 117 10.46 1.53 -8.65
CA THR A 117 10.83 0.12 -8.94
C THR A 117 11.70 0.02 -10.19
N LEU A 118 11.34 0.75 -11.25
CA LEU A 118 12.10 0.72 -12.49
C LEU A 118 13.35 1.60 -12.46
N GLY A 119 13.34 2.71 -11.72
CA GLY A 119 14.45 3.67 -11.68
C GLY A 119 15.47 3.41 -10.57
N VAL A 120 15.11 2.70 -9.50
CA VAL A 120 15.99 2.41 -8.36
C VAL A 120 16.23 0.91 -8.20
N VAL A 121 15.16 0.12 -8.03
CA VAL A 121 15.26 -1.32 -7.73
C VAL A 121 15.85 -2.09 -8.90
N LYS A 122 15.30 -1.90 -10.10
CA LYS A 122 15.75 -2.61 -11.31
C LYS A 122 17.24 -2.41 -11.62
N PRO A 123 17.79 -1.18 -11.64
CA PRO A 123 19.23 -0.99 -11.88
C PRO A 123 20.14 -1.67 -10.84
N ILE A 124 19.73 -1.73 -9.58
CA ILE A 124 20.48 -2.43 -8.53
C ILE A 124 20.50 -3.92 -8.82
N LEU A 125 19.34 -4.53 -9.09
CA LEU A 125 19.24 -5.95 -9.42
C LEU A 125 19.97 -6.29 -10.71
N GLU A 126 19.87 -5.48 -11.76
CA GLU A 126 20.60 -5.69 -13.02
C GLU A 126 22.12 -5.64 -12.82
N ARG A 127 22.63 -4.78 -11.97
CA ARG A 127 24.04 -4.70 -11.62
C ARG A 127 24.54 -5.95 -10.88
N ILE A 128 23.73 -6.55 -10.05
CA ILE A 128 24.13 -7.66 -9.15
C ILE A 128 23.83 -9.02 -9.78
N VAL A 129 22.65 -9.18 -10.39
CA VAL A 129 22.14 -10.46 -10.88
C VAL A 129 22.26 -10.57 -12.42
N GLY A 130 22.14 -9.45 -13.13
CA GLY A 130 22.02 -9.39 -14.58
C GLY A 130 20.62 -8.97 -15.03
N PRO A 131 20.29 -9.06 -16.34
CA PRO A 131 19.01 -8.62 -16.88
C PRO A 131 17.82 -9.33 -16.26
N VAL A 132 16.69 -8.60 -16.12
CA VAL A 132 15.39 -9.17 -15.74
C VAL A 132 14.99 -10.27 -16.73
N GLY A 133 14.46 -11.38 -16.23
CA GLY A 133 13.88 -12.45 -17.06
C GLY A 133 14.23 -13.85 -16.61
N GLU A 134 15.44 -14.33 -16.90
CA GLU A 134 15.78 -15.74 -16.64
C GLU A 134 16.03 -16.04 -15.17
N LYS A 135 16.94 -15.30 -14.53
CA LYS A 135 17.36 -15.54 -13.15
C LYS A 135 16.38 -14.97 -12.14
N TYR A 136 15.79 -13.80 -12.44
CA TYR A 136 14.79 -13.19 -11.59
C TYR A 136 13.69 -12.48 -12.37
N GLY A 137 12.55 -12.31 -11.68
CA GLY A 137 11.44 -11.48 -12.09
C GLY A 137 11.31 -10.23 -11.23
N LEU A 138 10.60 -9.22 -11.74
CA LEU A 138 10.38 -7.96 -11.06
C LEU A 138 8.90 -7.58 -11.10
N ALA A 139 8.33 -7.33 -9.93
CA ALA A 139 6.93 -6.90 -9.79
C ALA A 139 6.77 -5.84 -8.70
N TYR A 140 5.64 -5.18 -8.71
CA TYR A 140 5.14 -4.30 -7.66
C TYR A 140 3.74 -4.73 -7.24
N ASN A 141 3.52 -4.89 -5.94
CA ASN A 141 2.24 -5.30 -5.39
C ASN A 141 1.89 -4.46 -4.17
N PRO A 142 1.16 -3.35 -4.32
CA PRO A 142 0.76 -2.50 -3.20
C PRO A 142 -0.19 -3.20 -2.25
N GLU A 143 -0.17 -2.77 -0.98
CA GLU A 143 -1.13 -3.15 0.03
C GLU A 143 -2.14 -2.02 0.30
N PHE A 144 -3.33 -2.36 0.77
CA PHE A 144 -4.41 -1.43 1.11
C PHE A 144 -4.97 -1.73 2.50
N LEU A 145 -4.12 -2.24 3.39
CA LEU A 145 -4.47 -2.60 4.76
C LEU A 145 -4.59 -1.34 5.63
N ARG A 146 -5.62 -1.29 6.45
CA ARG A 146 -5.84 -0.19 7.40
C ARG A 146 -5.50 -0.67 8.81
N GLU A 147 -4.87 0.20 9.59
CA GLU A 147 -4.64 -0.05 11.02
C GLU A 147 -5.95 -0.37 11.75
N GLY A 148 -5.93 -1.38 12.59
CA GLY A 148 -7.08 -1.86 13.34
C GLY A 148 -8.03 -2.80 12.58
N THR A 149 -7.87 -2.97 11.25
CA THR A 149 -8.72 -3.88 10.45
C THR A 149 -7.92 -4.70 9.44
N SER A 150 -6.60 -4.76 9.56
CA SER A 150 -5.72 -5.27 8.52
C SER A 150 -5.94 -6.74 8.17
N ILE A 151 -6.32 -7.61 9.12
CA ILE A 151 -6.67 -9.02 8.83
C ILE A 151 -7.92 -9.07 7.95
N LYS A 152 -8.97 -8.31 8.31
CA LYS A 152 -10.22 -8.25 7.53
C LYS A 152 -9.98 -7.67 6.14
N ASP A 153 -9.14 -6.60 6.06
CA ASP A 153 -8.79 -5.97 4.79
C ASP A 153 -7.94 -6.91 3.90
N PHE A 154 -7.13 -7.78 4.50
CA PHE A 154 -6.39 -8.81 3.77
C PHE A 154 -7.31 -9.93 3.26
N ASP A 155 -8.26 -10.38 4.08
CA ASP A 155 -9.16 -11.48 3.75
C ASP A 155 -10.23 -11.09 2.71
N ALA A 156 -10.67 -9.85 2.72
CA ALA A 156 -11.70 -9.32 1.81
C ALA A 156 -11.29 -7.95 1.25
N PRO A 157 -10.19 -7.86 0.48
CA PRO A 157 -9.76 -6.59 -0.11
C PRO A 157 -10.71 -6.19 -1.26
N PRO A 158 -10.87 -4.89 -1.54
CA PRO A 158 -11.69 -4.44 -2.66
C PRO A 158 -11.12 -4.88 -4.01
N PHE A 159 -9.82 -5.08 -4.09
CA PHE A 159 -9.07 -5.58 -5.25
C PHE A 159 -7.64 -5.92 -4.86
N THR A 160 -6.97 -6.70 -5.71
CA THR A 160 -5.52 -6.92 -5.70
C THR A 160 -4.90 -6.29 -6.94
N ILE A 161 -3.82 -5.52 -6.77
CA ILE A 161 -3.09 -4.90 -7.88
C ILE A 161 -1.78 -5.66 -8.11
N VAL A 162 -1.54 -6.03 -9.34
CA VAL A 162 -0.30 -6.71 -9.77
C VAL A 162 0.33 -5.90 -10.90
N GLY A 163 1.40 -5.18 -10.56
CA GLY A 163 2.28 -4.52 -11.53
C GLY A 163 3.43 -5.47 -11.87
N ALA A 164 3.53 -5.93 -13.11
CA ALA A 164 4.58 -6.86 -13.50
C ALA A 164 5.10 -6.57 -14.92
N SER A 165 6.34 -6.98 -15.17
CA SER A 165 6.97 -6.81 -16.48
C SER A 165 6.65 -7.95 -17.44
N ASP A 166 6.34 -9.13 -16.93
CA ASP A 166 5.97 -10.30 -17.72
C ASP A 166 4.89 -11.16 -17.06
N GLU A 167 4.35 -12.12 -17.81
CA GLU A 167 3.27 -13.01 -17.40
C GLU A 167 3.67 -13.92 -16.23
N ARG A 168 4.91 -14.41 -16.19
CA ARG A 168 5.39 -15.31 -15.12
C ARG A 168 5.46 -14.57 -13.78
N ASP A 169 5.87 -13.31 -13.80
CA ASP A 169 5.94 -12.47 -12.60
C ASP A 169 4.54 -12.12 -12.10
N ALA A 170 3.62 -11.81 -13.01
CA ALA A 170 2.22 -11.60 -12.66
C ALA A 170 1.61 -12.85 -12.00
N GLN A 171 1.81 -14.03 -12.60
CA GLN A 171 1.31 -15.30 -12.07
C GLN A 171 1.94 -15.65 -10.72
N ALA A 172 3.24 -15.37 -10.50
CA ALA A 172 3.91 -15.60 -9.23
C ALA A 172 3.28 -14.75 -8.11
N VAL A 173 2.98 -13.46 -8.40
CA VAL A 173 2.31 -12.58 -7.44
C VAL A 173 0.87 -13.00 -7.21
N GLU A 174 0.12 -13.37 -8.25
CA GLU A 174 -1.27 -13.85 -8.09
C GLU A 174 -1.34 -15.15 -7.30
N GLY A 175 -0.37 -16.03 -7.50
CA GLY A 175 -0.30 -17.32 -6.79
C GLY A 175 -0.28 -17.17 -5.27
N ILE A 176 0.38 -16.13 -4.74
CA ILE A 176 0.39 -15.88 -3.29
C ILE A 176 -0.96 -15.40 -2.74
N TYR A 177 -1.88 -14.94 -3.62
CA TYR A 177 -3.25 -14.56 -3.26
C TYR A 177 -4.28 -15.66 -3.57
N ALA A 178 -3.84 -16.89 -3.83
CA ALA A 178 -4.77 -18.01 -4.03
C ALA A 178 -5.77 -18.12 -2.87
N GLY A 179 -7.07 -18.19 -3.18
CA GLY A 179 -8.14 -18.23 -2.18
C GLY A 179 -8.56 -16.87 -1.59
N VAL A 180 -8.00 -15.76 -2.05
CA VAL A 180 -8.54 -14.40 -1.77
C VAL A 180 -9.58 -14.06 -2.84
N GLU A 181 -10.84 -13.93 -2.42
CA GLU A 181 -11.94 -13.61 -3.33
C GLU A 181 -11.98 -12.09 -3.59
N ALA A 182 -11.14 -11.61 -4.50
CA ALA A 182 -11.13 -10.22 -4.91
C ALA A 182 -10.75 -10.08 -6.39
N PRO A 183 -11.25 -9.06 -7.09
CA PRO A 183 -10.80 -8.76 -8.45
C PRO A 183 -9.28 -8.51 -8.48
N VAL A 184 -8.58 -9.14 -9.43
CA VAL A 184 -7.17 -8.89 -9.69
C VAL A 184 -7.05 -7.96 -10.89
N HIS A 185 -6.35 -6.84 -10.71
CA HIS A 185 -6.04 -5.89 -11.76
C HIS A 185 -4.56 -5.96 -12.11
N ARG A 186 -4.25 -6.39 -13.33
CA ARG A 186 -2.90 -6.41 -13.88
C ARG A 186 -2.61 -5.10 -14.60
N CYS A 187 -1.44 -4.55 -14.41
CA CYS A 187 -0.96 -3.36 -15.13
C CYS A 187 0.58 -3.35 -15.17
N ASP A 188 1.17 -2.34 -15.76
CA ASP A 188 2.60 -2.10 -15.63
C ASP A 188 2.97 -1.64 -14.20
N ILE A 189 4.25 -1.79 -13.86
CA ILE A 189 4.78 -1.52 -12.53
C ILE A 189 4.52 -0.06 -12.11
N SER A 190 4.78 0.91 -12.99
CA SER A 190 4.61 2.33 -12.66
C SER A 190 3.14 2.71 -12.46
N THR A 191 2.24 2.11 -13.22
CA THR A 191 0.79 2.26 -13.02
C THR A 191 0.37 1.69 -11.65
N ALA A 192 0.89 0.53 -11.26
CA ALA A 192 0.59 -0.05 -9.95
C ALA A 192 1.08 0.83 -8.78
N GLU A 193 2.27 1.42 -8.90
CA GLU A 193 2.80 2.41 -7.95
C GLU A 193 1.88 3.64 -7.87
N ALA A 194 1.45 4.17 -9.03
CA ALA A 194 0.57 5.34 -9.11
C ALA A 194 -0.81 5.08 -8.47
N ILE A 195 -1.38 3.89 -8.64
CA ILE A 195 -2.66 3.50 -8.03
C ILE A 195 -2.59 3.60 -6.50
N LYS A 196 -1.49 3.12 -5.88
CA LYS A 196 -1.32 3.22 -4.42
C LYS A 196 -1.36 4.68 -3.94
N TYR A 197 -0.62 5.56 -4.61
CA TYR A 197 -0.66 6.99 -4.29
C TYR A 197 -2.02 7.61 -4.54
N ALA A 198 -2.66 7.32 -5.67
CA ALA A 198 -3.98 7.84 -5.99
C ALA A 198 -5.02 7.47 -4.91
N CYS A 199 -5.01 6.20 -4.44
CA CYS A 199 -5.89 5.77 -3.36
C CYS A 199 -5.62 6.52 -2.05
N ASN A 200 -4.35 6.65 -1.64
CA ASN A 200 -3.99 7.34 -0.42
C ASN A 200 -4.34 8.84 -0.47
N LEU A 201 -4.05 9.51 -1.58
CA LEU A 201 -4.39 10.92 -1.79
C LEU A 201 -5.90 11.13 -1.83
N PHE A 202 -6.66 10.21 -2.43
CA PHE A 202 -8.12 10.28 -2.43
C PHE A 202 -8.70 10.13 -1.02
N HIS A 203 -8.11 9.26 -0.18
CA HIS A 203 -8.51 9.18 1.24
C HIS A 203 -8.22 10.47 1.98
N ALA A 204 -7.03 11.06 1.80
CA ALA A 204 -6.67 12.35 2.40
C ALA A 204 -7.63 13.47 1.94
N THR A 205 -7.95 13.52 0.64
CA THR A 205 -8.90 14.48 0.08
C THR A 205 -10.29 14.35 0.70
N LYS A 206 -10.81 13.12 0.86
CA LYS A 206 -12.11 12.90 1.51
C LYS A 206 -12.13 13.38 2.95
N ILE A 207 -11.06 13.13 3.70
CA ILE A 207 -10.95 13.58 5.09
C ILE A 207 -10.90 15.11 5.16
N THR A 208 -10.08 15.74 4.32
CA THR A 208 -9.97 17.21 4.26
C THR A 208 -11.29 17.85 3.86
N PHE A 209 -11.97 17.30 2.84
CA PHE A 209 -13.30 17.75 2.43
C PHE A 209 -14.30 17.71 3.59
N ALA A 210 -14.39 16.57 4.28
CA ALA A 210 -15.32 16.43 5.40
C ALA A 210 -15.00 17.40 6.56
N ASN A 211 -13.71 17.63 6.83
CA ASN A 211 -13.28 18.56 7.88
C ASN A 211 -13.58 20.02 7.50
N GLU A 212 -13.34 20.43 6.25
CA GLU A 212 -13.66 21.81 5.82
C GLU A 212 -15.16 22.08 5.80
N ILE A 213 -15.98 21.11 5.37
CA ILE A 213 -17.45 21.21 5.56
C ILE A 213 -17.81 21.34 7.04
N GLY A 214 -17.14 20.55 7.91
CA GLY A 214 -17.33 20.61 9.35
C GLY A 214 -17.04 22.00 9.93
N MET A 215 -15.91 22.59 9.59
CA MET A 215 -15.53 23.94 10.01
C MET A 215 -16.53 24.99 9.54
N ALA A 216 -16.92 24.96 8.27
CA ALA A 216 -17.89 25.90 7.73
C ALA A 216 -19.28 25.79 8.42
N CYS A 217 -19.77 24.58 8.62
CA CYS A 217 -21.04 24.32 9.31
C CYS A 217 -21.03 24.87 10.75
N GLN A 218 -19.92 24.70 11.47
CA GLN A 218 -19.78 25.20 12.83
C GLN A 218 -19.96 26.74 12.91
N THR A 219 -19.48 27.49 11.89
CA THR A 219 -19.61 28.97 11.87
C THR A 219 -21.04 29.46 11.78
N VAL A 220 -21.97 28.62 11.35
CA VAL A 220 -23.39 28.94 11.13
C VAL A 220 -24.34 28.07 11.99
N GLY A 221 -23.80 27.31 12.94
CA GLY A 221 -24.58 26.50 13.85
C GLY A 221 -25.29 25.29 13.23
N VAL A 222 -24.76 24.77 12.12
CA VAL A 222 -25.32 23.59 11.43
C VAL A 222 -24.61 22.32 11.90
N ASP A 223 -25.36 21.24 12.12
CA ASP A 223 -24.81 19.92 12.42
C ASP A 223 -24.16 19.29 11.19
N SER A 224 -22.84 19.38 11.14
CA SER A 224 -22.04 18.84 10.03
C SER A 224 -22.09 17.32 9.92
N ARG A 225 -22.32 16.59 11.02
CA ARG A 225 -22.44 15.13 10.99
C ARG A 225 -23.68 14.73 10.19
N LYS A 226 -24.80 15.43 10.44
CA LYS A 226 -26.04 15.21 9.68
C LYS A 226 -25.90 15.59 8.21
N VAL A 227 -25.16 16.67 7.91
CA VAL A 227 -24.86 17.06 6.53
C VAL A 227 -24.08 15.95 5.83
N MET A 228 -22.99 15.46 6.43
CA MET A 228 -22.14 14.43 5.80
C MET A 228 -22.82 13.06 5.71
N GLU A 229 -23.67 12.70 6.69
CA GLU A 229 -24.51 11.51 6.60
C GLU A 229 -25.36 11.51 5.33
N ILE A 230 -26.04 12.63 5.05
CA ILE A 230 -26.89 12.77 3.88
C ILE A 230 -26.07 12.82 2.58
N VAL A 231 -24.95 13.56 2.57
CA VAL A 231 -24.05 13.61 1.43
C VAL A 231 -23.53 12.21 1.06
N CYS A 232 -23.16 11.40 2.05
CA CYS A 232 -22.67 10.03 1.84
C CYS A 232 -23.78 9.04 1.43
N ALA A 233 -25.05 9.34 1.69
CA ALA A 233 -26.16 8.50 1.26
C ALA A 233 -26.39 8.53 -0.27
N ASP A 234 -25.89 9.56 -0.97
CA ASP A 234 -25.89 9.60 -2.43
C ASP A 234 -24.72 8.79 -3.02
N THR A 235 -24.97 7.51 -3.28
CA THR A 235 -24.02 6.60 -3.94
C THR A 235 -24.09 6.63 -5.47
N LYS A 236 -24.98 7.44 -6.04
CA LYS A 236 -25.14 7.56 -7.51
C LYS A 236 -24.26 8.67 -8.09
N LEU A 237 -24.04 9.74 -7.34
CA LEU A 237 -23.27 10.90 -7.77
C LEU A 237 -22.14 11.24 -6.82
N ASN A 238 -22.43 11.58 -5.55
CA ASN A 238 -21.44 12.07 -4.60
C ASN A 238 -20.37 11.03 -4.24
N VAL A 239 -20.78 9.82 -3.82
CA VAL A 239 -19.87 8.72 -3.47
C VAL A 239 -19.84 7.68 -4.60
N SER A 240 -19.36 8.08 -5.75
CA SER A 240 -19.36 7.27 -6.97
C SER A 240 -18.15 7.58 -7.85
N ALA A 241 -18.03 6.91 -9.00
CA ALA A 241 -17.02 7.20 -10.02
C ALA A 241 -17.31 8.44 -10.88
N LYS A 242 -18.42 9.13 -10.64
CA LYS A 242 -18.75 10.37 -11.35
C LYS A 242 -17.73 11.46 -11.02
N TYR A 243 -17.35 12.21 -12.03
CA TYR A 243 -16.34 13.28 -11.97
C TYR A 243 -14.90 12.81 -11.59
N MET A 244 -14.64 11.50 -11.58
CA MET A 244 -13.34 10.93 -11.22
C MET A 244 -12.45 10.64 -12.44
N ARG A 245 -12.65 11.32 -13.56
CA ARG A 245 -11.82 11.21 -14.76
C ARG A 245 -11.01 12.49 -14.96
N PRO A 246 -9.71 12.41 -15.23
CA PRO A 246 -8.92 13.55 -15.61
C PRO A 246 -9.51 14.24 -16.83
N GLY A 247 -9.47 15.57 -16.87
CA GLY A 247 -10.03 16.37 -17.94
C GLY A 247 -9.90 17.87 -17.68
N PHE A 248 -10.76 18.66 -18.32
CA PHE A 248 -10.82 20.09 -18.08
C PHE A 248 -11.31 20.42 -16.67
N ALA A 249 -10.95 21.63 -16.19
CA ALA A 249 -11.46 22.18 -14.95
C ALA A 249 -13.00 22.27 -14.99
N PHE A 250 -13.61 22.23 -13.82
CA PHE A 250 -15.06 22.43 -13.71
C PHE A 250 -15.44 23.88 -14.12
N GLY A 251 -16.65 24.01 -14.67
CA GLY A 251 -17.16 25.28 -15.15
C GLY A 251 -18.67 25.38 -14.97
N GLY A 252 -19.30 26.18 -15.81
CA GLY A 252 -20.74 26.44 -15.75
C GLY A 252 -21.11 27.55 -14.75
N SER A 253 -22.38 27.76 -14.54
CA SER A 253 -22.89 28.85 -13.69
C SER A 253 -22.95 28.48 -12.20
N CYS A 254 -23.16 27.23 -11.86
CA CYS A 254 -23.42 26.79 -10.47
C CYS A 254 -22.14 26.55 -9.68
N LEU A 255 -21.29 25.60 -10.10
CA LEU A 255 -20.13 25.18 -9.30
C LEU A 255 -19.18 26.34 -8.93
N PRO A 256 -18.74 27.20 -9.88
CA PRO A 256 -17.86 28.33 -9.52
C PRO A 256 -18.53 29.36 -8.62
N LYS A 257 -19.82 29.60 -8.80
CA LYS A 257 -20.59 30.52 -7.97
C LYS A 257 -20.74 30.00 -6.54
N ASP A 258 -21.12 28.73 -6.38
CA ASP A 258 -21.37 28.13 -5.07
C ASP A 258 -20.08 27.98 -4.28
N LEU A 259 -18.97 27.59 -4.94
CA LEU A 259 -17.65 27.54 -4.34
C LEU A 259 -17.25 28.92 -3.77
N ARG A 260 -17.32 29.99 -4.60
CA ARG A 260 -16.98 31.35 -4.14
C ARG A 260 -17.88 31.85 -3.00
N ALA A 261 -19.18 31.56 -3.05
CA ALA A 261 -20.10 31.97 -2.00
C ALA A 261 -19.79 31.26 -0.67
N PHE A 262 -19.51 29.96 -0.72
CA PHE A 262 -19.22 29.17 0.46
C PHE A 262 -17.87 29.52 1.10
N THR A 263 -16.83 29.69 0.31
CA THR A 263 -15.51 30.13 0.80
C THR A 263 -15.56 31.56 1.35
N HIS A 264 -16.27 32.48 0.70
CA HIS A 264 -16.48 33.82 1.25
C HIS A 264 -17.21 33.81 2.59
N MET A 265 -18.31 33.05 2.70
CA MET A 265 -19.06 32.90 3.96
C MET A 265 -18.16 32.41 5.11
N SER A 266 -17.34 31.42 4.87
CA SER A 266 -16.43 30.86 5.87
C SER A 266 -15.30 31.81 6.22
N ARG A 267 -14.72 32.48 5.24
CA ARG A 267 -13.60 33.43 5.44
C ARG A 267 -14.02 34.62 6.32
N VAL A 268 -15.18 35.23 6.06
CA VAL A 268 -15.68 36.35 6.91
C VAL A 268 -16.02 35.93 8.33
N ARG A 269 -16.07 34.63 8.61
CA ARG A 269 -16.27 34.04 9.93
C ARG A 269 -15.00 33.46 10.54
N ASN A 270 -13.82 33.84 10.00
CA ASN A 270 -12.51 33.36 10.44
C ASN A 270 -12.32 31.82 10.36
N ALA A 271 -12.96 31.18 9.41
CA ALA A 271 -12.81 29.75 9.11
C ALA A 271 -12.40 29.58 7.62
N PRO A 272 -11.14 29.90 7.24
CA PRO A 272 -10.69 29.73 5.85
C PRO A 272 -10.69 28.25 5.45
N LEU A 273 -11.07 27.95 4.21
CA LEU A 273 -11.18 26.61 3.65
C LEU A 273 -10.11 26.41 2.59
N SER A 274 -8.92 25.93 3.02
CA SER A 274 -7.72 25.91 2.20
C SER A 274 -7.84 25.04 0.95
N MET A 275 -8.54 23.92 1.03
CA MET A 275 -8.77 23.02 -0.11
C MET A 275 -9.68 23.65 -1.17
N PHE A 276 -10.68 24.43 -0.75
CA PHE A 276 -11.62 25.08 -1.65
C PHE A 276 -11.11 26.44 -2.18
N GLU A 277 -10.08 26.99 -1.57
CA GLU A 277 -9.45 28.26 -1.98
C GLU A 277 -8.27 28.06 -2.95
N ALA A 278 -7.76 26.82 -3.07
CA ALA A 278 -6.68 26.42 -3.98
C ALA A 278 -7.21 26.24 -5.41
#